data_33a3b9ec704fe599fbfa9f3ed52931fd
#
_entry.id   33a3b9ec704fe599fbfa9f3ed52931fd
#
_cell.length_a   1.000
_cell.length_b   1.000
_cell.length_c   1.000
_cell.angle_alpha   90.00
_cell.angle_beta   90.00
_cell.angle_gamma   90.00
#
_symmetry.space_group_name_H-M   'P 1'
#
loop_
_entity.id
_entity.type
_entity.pdbx_description
1 polymer ?
#
loop_
_entity_poly.entity_id
_entity_poly.type
_entity_poly.pdbx_seq_one_letter_code
_entity_poly.pdbx_strand_id
1 'polypeptide(L)'
;MSGSRIAPLEPPYSPAVQAALDRIMPAGIPPLALFRTLAVNERVFLRVMAGGLLDRGSIGLREREIVIDRTCARCGSEYEWGVHVAFFAERVGFTAAQVAATCVAEPGADAFPEHERLLIRLVDALHDQARVDDALWAALRVHWTEPQLIELIALAGFYHLISFVTNALRIPPEPYGARFPRTNGPAGGGDGCSRPASPSAGG
;
A
#
# COMPACT_ATOMS: atom_id res chain seq x y z
N MET A 1 14.17 6.42 18.29
CA MET A 1 13.35 6.45 17.06
C MET A 1 14.26 6.87 15.92
N SER A 2 14.62 5.98 15.01
CA SER A 2 15.44 6.36 13.84
C SER A 2 14.52 7.08 12.85
N GLY A 3 14.80 8.33 12.53
CA GLY A 3 14.09 9.08 11.49
C GLY A 3 14.25 8.48 10.09
N SER A 4 13.69 9.15 9.08
CA SER A 4 13.86 8.77 7.68
C SER A 4 15.33 8.61 7.32
N ARG A 5 15.66 7.59 6.51
CA ARG A 5 17.04 7.34 6.05
C ARG A 5 17.53 8.39 5.05
N ILE A 6 16.61 9.00 4.32
CA ILE A 6 16.87 10.13 3.41
C ILE A 6 15.97 11.27 3.85
N ALA A 7 16.55 12.44 4.10
CA ALA A 7 15.79 13.63 4.44
C ALA A 7 14.90 14.03 3.24
N PRO A 8 13.61 14.34 3.46
CA PRO A 8 12.77 14.90 2.41
C PRO A 8 13.37 16.21 1.87
N LEU A 9 13.23 16.42 0.56
CA LEU A 9 13.63 17.68 -0.06
C LEU A 9 12.79 18.83 0.49
N GLU A 10 13.43 19.94 0.80
CA GLU A 10 12.76 21.17 1.23
C GLU A 10 12.76 22.21 0.11
N PRO A 11 11.77 23.13 0.09
CA PRO A 11 11.75 24.22 -0.89
C PRO A 11 13.00 25.15 -0.76
N PRO A 12 13.42 25.78 -1.86
CA PRO A 12 12.75 25.83 -3.16
C PRO A 12 12.98 24.56 -3.97
N TYR A 13 11.93 24.07 -4.65
CA TYR A 13 12.02 22.94 -5.56
C TYR A 13 12.44 23.40 -6.97
N SER A 14 12.94 22.47 -7.80
CA SER A 14 13.10 22.74 -9.22
C SER A 14 11.71 23.00 -9.87
N PRO A 15 11.65 23.77 -10.98
CA PRO A 15 10.38 24.02 -11.67
C PRO A 15 9.63 22.73 -12.04
N ALA A 16 10.33 21.68 -12.44
CA ALA A 16 9.74 20.41 -12.82
C ALA A 16 9.14 19.67 -11.61
N VAL A 17 9.84 19.65 -10.48
CA VAL A 17 9.35 19.07 -9.22
C VAL A 17 8.16 19.85 -8.70
N GLN A 18 8.24 21.19 -8.68
CA GLN A 18 7.14 22.03 -8.23
C GLN A 18 5.87 21.79 -9.05
N ALA A 19 5.98 21.81 -10.38
CA ALA A 19 4.84 21.57 -11.27
C ALA A 19 4.22 20.17 -11.08
N ALA A 20 5.02 19.15 -10.79
CA ALA A 20 4.52 17.82 -10.52
C ALA A 20 3.79 17.74 -9.16
N LEU A 21 4.32 18.40 -8.14
CA LEU A 21 3.70 18.48 -6.81
C LEU A 21 2.37 19.25 -6.87
N ASP A 22 2.33 20.39 -7.55
CA ASP A 22 1.10 21.21 -7.70
C ASP A 22 -0.03 20.45 -8.40
N ARG A 23 0.32 19.52 -9.30
CA ARG A 23 -0.67 18.73 -10.02
C ARG A 23 -1.28 17.61 -9.16
N ILE A 24 -0.50 17.01 -8.26
CA ILE A 24 -0.93 15.83 -7.51
C ILE A 24 -1.49 16.17 -6.12
N MET A 25 -1.03 17.26 -5.53
CA MET A 25 -1.44 17.63 -4.18
C MET A 25 -2.70 18.49 -4.20
N PRO A 26 -3.68 18.20 -3.32
CA PRO A 26 -4.81 19.10 -3.10
C PRO A 26 -4.34 20.47 -2.63
N ALA A 27 -5.05 21.53 -3.06
CA ALA A 27 -4.75 22.89 -2.65
C ALA A 27 -4.74 23.02 -1.12
N GLY A 28 -3.71 23.66 -0.58
CA GLY A 28 -3.57 23.91 0.86
C GLY A 28 -3.01 22.71 1.67
N ILE A 29 -2.76 21.59 1.05
CA ILE A 29 -2.12 20.42 1.71
C ILE A 29 -0.63 20.41 1.33
N PRO A 30 0.28 20.44 2.31
CA PRO A 30 1.71 20.32 2.05
C PRO A 30 2.05 19.03 1.31
N PRO A 31 3.08 19.02 0.44
CA PRO A 31 3.49 17.80 -0.25
C PRO A 31 3.88 16.70 0.74
N LEU A 32 3.42 15.48 0.45
CA LEU A 32 3.72 14.30 1.24
C LEU A 32 5.23 14.11 1.44
N ALA A 33 5.63 13.63 2.61
CA ALA A 33 7.03 13.27 2.88
C ALA A 33 7.56 12.28 1.85
N LEU A 34 6.75 11.33 1.38
CA LEU A 34 7.07 10.42 0.29
C LEU A 34 7.50 11.16 -0.97
N PHE A 35 6.71 12.11 -1.43
CA PHE A 35 6.99 12.85 -2.69
C PHE A 35 8.25 13.70 -2.56
N ARG A 36 8.41 14.37 -1.44
CA ARG A 36 9.62 15.16 -1.15
C ARG A 36 10.86 14.29 -1.04
N THR A 37 10.73 13.08 -0.48
CA THR A 37 11.86 12.12 -0.41
C THR A 37 12.20 11.55 -1.78
N LEU A 38 11.21 11.19 -2.60
CA LEU A 38 11.43 10.76 -3.99
C LEU A 38 12.08 11.87 -4.82
N ALA A 39 11.71 13.13 -4.60
CA ALA A 39 12.23 14.29 -5.33
C ALA A 39 13.73 14.56 -5.10
N VAL A 40 14.34 13.96 -4.10
CA VAL A 40 15.82 13.94 -3.96
C VAL A 40 16.48 13.33 -5.20
N ASN A 41 15.77 12.41 -5.88
CA ASN A 41 16.11 11.99 -7.24
C ASN A 41 15.00 12.43 -8.19
N GLU A 42 15.14 13.64 -8.73
CA GLU A 42 14.15 14.25 -9.61
C GLU A 42 13.71 13.33 -10.76
N ARG A 43 14.66 12.64 -11.40
CA ARG A 43 14.34 11.73 -12.50
C ARG A 43 13.40 10.59 -12.06
N VAL A 44 13.67 9.98 -10.91
CA VAL A 44 12.82 8.89 -10.37
C VAL A 44 11.46 9.46 -9.98
N PHE A 45 11.44 10.58 -9.25
CA PHE A 45 10.19 11.24 -8.85
C PHE A 45 9.29 11.53 -10.06
N LEU A 46 9.81 12.18 -11.10
CA LEU A 46 9.02 12.51 -12.29
C LEU A 46 8.50 11.27 -13.03
N ARG A 47 9.26 10.16 -13.05
CA ARG A 47 8.80 8.90 -13.65
C ARG A 47 7.70 8.23 -12.82
N VAL A 48 7.84 8.22 -11.51
CA VAL A 48 6.81 7.72 -10.59
C VAL A 48 5.53 8.53 -10.74
N MET A 49 5.63 9.87 -10.76
CA MET A 49 4.46 10.74 -10.94
C MET A 49 3.78 10.57 -12.30
N ALA A 50 4.52 10.27 -13.34
CA ALA A 50 3.97 10.02 -14.68
C ALA A 50 3.29 8.64 -14.82
N GLY A 51 3.66 7.67 -13.99
CA GLY A 51 3.18 6.28 -14.04
C GLY A 51 2.17 5.90 -12.96
N GLY A 52 1.70 6.84 -12.15
CA GLY A 52 1.01 6.58 -10.89
C GLY A 52 -0.39 5.97 -10.93
N LEU A 53 -1.02 5.81 -12.09
CA LEU A 53 -2.36 5.20 -12.26
C LEU A 53 -3.45 5.74 -11.29
N LEU A 54 -3.29 6.98 -10.78
CA LEU A 54 -4.25 7.63 -9.90
C LEU A 54 -5.24 8.53 -10.65
N ASP A 55 -5.01 8.74 -11.93
CA ASP A 55 -5.93 9.38 -12.85
C ASP A 55 -7.13 8.48 -13.16
N ARG A 56 -8.07 8.98 -13.95
CA ARG A 56 -9.25 8.20 -14.31
C ARG A 56 -8.88 7.12 -15.32
N GLY A 57 -8.88 5.86 -14.87
CA GLY A 57 -8.66 4.67 -15.66
C GLY A 57 -9.95 3.94 -16.06
N SER A 58 -9.84 2.65 -16.30
CA SER A 58 -10.95 1.76 -16.68
C SER A 58 -11.65 1.08 -15.49
N ILE A 59 -11.04 1.14 -14.29
CA ILE A 59 -11.59 0.59 -13.04
C ILE A 59 -12.27 1.68 -12.21
N GLY A 60 -13.20 1.28 -11.34
CA GLY A 60 -13.86 2.17 -10.40
C GLY A 60 -12.93 2.61 -9.26
N LEU A 61 -13.22 3.78 -8.68
CA LEU A 61 -12.44 4.30 -7.56
C LEU A 61 -12.40 3.31 -6.38
N ARG A 62 -13.51 2.64 -6.10
CA ARG A 62 -13.60 1.67 -5.01
C ARG A 62 -12.74 0.43 -5.25
N GLU A 63 -12.75 -0.11 -6.45
CA GLU A 63 -11.91 -1.24 -6.86
C GLU A 63 -10.42 -0.86 -6.76
N ARG A 64 -10.08 0.35 -7.19
CA ARG A 64 -8.73 0.90 -7.08
C ARG A 64 -8.25 0.92 -5.63
N GLU A 65 -9.05 1.45 -4.70
CA GLU A 65 -8.66 1.56 -3.30
C GLU A 65 -8.58 0.19 -2.60
N ILE A 66 -9.44 -0.79 -2.96
CA ILE A 66 -9.29 -2.17 -2.46
C ILE A 66 -7.91 -2.73 -2.82
N VAL A 67 -7.50 -2.59 -4.08
CA VAL A 67 -6.19 -3.10 -4.55
C VAL A 67 -5.04 -2.37 -3.88
N ILE A 68 -5.12 -1.04 -3.76
CA ILE A 68 -4.08 -0.21 -3.13
C ILE A 68 -3.94 -0.57 -1.65
N ASP A 69 -5.04 -0.49 -0.90
CA ASP A 69 -5.02 -0.72 0.54
C ASP A 69 -4.55 -2.15 0.86
N ARG A 70 -5.03 -3.14 0.09
CA ARG A 70 -4.57 -4.53 0.28
C ARG A 70 -3.08 -4.68 -0.04
N THR A 71 -2.60 -4.10 -1.13
CA THR A 71 -1.18 -4.17 -1.50
C THR A 71 -0.30 -3.54 -0.44
N CYS A 72 -0.65 -2.33 0.02
CA CYS A 72 0.10 -1.63 1.06
C CYS A 72 0.10 -2.41 2.38
N ALA A 73 -1.03 -2.98 2.78
CA ALA A 73 -1.14 -3.81 3.97
C ALA A 73 -0.28 -5.08 3.87
N ARG A 74 -0.32 -5.80 2.73
CA ARG A 74 0.52 -6.98 2.48
C ARG A 74 2.01 -6.67 2.50
N CYS A 75 2.40 -5.50 2.01
CA CYS A 75 3.78 -5.01 2.05
C CYS A 75 4.19 -4.43 3.42
N GLY A 76 3.30 -4.33 4.40
CA GLY A 76 3.56 -3.68 5.69
C GLY A 76 3.85 -2.19 5.56
N SER A 77 3.34 -1.52 4.52
CA SER A 77 3.49 -0.09 4.30
C SER A 77 2.36 0.69 5.00
N GLU A 78 2.49 0.89 6.32
CA GLU A 78 1.54 1.68 7.10
C GLU A 78 1.46 3.13 6.61
N TYR A 79 2.56 3.66 6.09
CA TYR A 79 2.59 5.01 5.53
C TYR A 79 1.57 5.17 4.41
N GLU A 80 1.72 4.38 3.35
CA GLU A 80 0.92 4.53 2.13
C GLU A 80 -0.53 4.09 2.36
N TRP A 81 -0.72 2.96 3.05
CA TRP A 81 -2.05 2.53 3.49
C TRP A 81 -2.77 3.62 4.29
N GLY A 82 -2.08 4.25 5.24
CA GLY A 82 -2.65 5.28 6.09
C GLY A 82 -3.04 6.54 5.32
N VAL A 83 -2.27 6.94 4.31
CA VAL A 83 -2.59 8.07 3.42
C VAL A 83 -3.83 7.74 2.60
N HIS A 84 -3.89 6.57 1.95
CA HIS A 84 -5.03 6.17 1.13
C HIS A 84 -6.32 6.05 1.93
N VAL A 85 -6.29 5.39 3.08
CA VAL A 85 -7.44 5.31 3.98
C VAL A 85 -7.93 6.70 4.40
N ALA A 86 -7.02 7.61 4.77
CA ALA A 86 -7.40 8.95 5.19
C ALA A 86 -8.06 9.79 4.09
N PHE A 87 -7.62 9.63 2.84
CA PHE A 87 -8.16 10.41 1.72
C PHE A 87 -9.35 9.77 1.01
N PHE A 88 -9.44 8.45 1.01
CA PHE A 88 -10.36 7.76 0.10
C PHE A 88 -11.37 6.84 0.79
N ALA A 89 -11.15 6.32 2.00
CA ALA A 89 -12.06 5.36 2.60
C ALA A 89 -13.51 5.85 2.68
N GLU A 90 -13.75 7.08 3.13
CA GLU A 90 -15.08 7.69 3.15
C GLU A 90 -15.64 7.91 1.74
N ARG A 91 -14.80 8.38 0.82
CA ARG A 91 -15.21 8.69 -0.58
C ARG A 91 -15.66 7.46 -1.35
N VAL A 92 -15.12 6.28 -1.02
CA VAL A 92 -15.50 5.00 -1.64
C VAL A 92 -16.51 4.22 -0.80
N GLY A 93 -16.97 4.78 0.32
CA GLY A 93 -17.95 4.16 1.19
C GLY A 93 -17.43 2.92 1.92
N PHE A 94 -16.15 2.89 2.31
CA PHE A 94 -15.64 1.82 3.16
C PHE A 94 -16.18 1.95 4.58
N THR A 95 -16.67 0.83 5.12
CA THR A 95 -16.94 0.71 6.56
C THR A 95 -15.64 0.51 7.33
N ALA A 96 -15.64 0.79 8.63
CA ALA A 96 -14.48 0.50 9.50
C ALA A 96 -14.07 -0.98 9.45
N ALA A 97 -15.06 -1.89 9.31
CA ALA A 97 -14.80 -3.32 9.16
C ALA A 97 -14.08 -3.64 7.84
N GLN A 98 -14.45 -2.98 6.73
CA GLN A 98 -13.78 -3.15 5.44
C GLN A 98 -12.35 -2.60 5.45
N VAL A 99 -12.15 -1.41 6.05
CA VAL A 99 -10.80 -0.86 6.24
C VAL A 99 -9.93 -1.83 7.03
N ALA A 100 -10.42 -2.34 8.15
CA ALA A 100 -9.70 -3.34 8.95
C ALA A 100 -9.43 -4.64 8.18
N ALA A 101 -10.38 -5.09 7.37
CA ALA A 101 -10.27 -6.32 6.59
C ALA A 101 -9.16 -6.26 5.52
N THR A 102 -8.76 -5.09 5.04
CA THR A 102 -7.61 -4.98 4.14
C THR A 102 -6.30 -5.42 4.79
N CYS A 103 -6.21 -5.38 6.13
CA CYS A 103 -4.99 -5.67 6.89
C CYS A 103 -4.92 -7.12 7.41
N VAL A 104 -6.02 -7.89 7.42
CA VAL A 104 -6.01 -9.26 7.96
C VAL A 104 -5.62 -10.28 6.90
N ALA A 105 -5.02 -11.40 7.33
CA ALA A 105 -4.54 -12.43 6.42
C ALA A 105 -5.66 -13.03 5.55
N GLU A 106 -6.81 -13.29 6.16
CA GLU A 106 -8.01 -13.75 5.47
C GLU A 106 -9.16 -12.81 5.84
N PRO A 107 -9.50 -11.83 5.00
CA PRO A 107 -10.67 -11.01 5.24
C PRO A 107 -11.90 -11.91 5.35
N GLY A 108 -12.60 -11.81 6.47
CA GLY A 108 -13.82 -12.59 6.69
C GLY A 108 -14.79 -12.43 5.52
N ALA A 109 -15.54 -13.48 5.21
CA ALA A 109 -16.47 -13.52 4.08
C ALA A 109 -17.48 -12.36 4.09
N ASP A 110 -17.75 -11.79 5.27
CA ASP A 110 -18.75 -10.75 5.48
C ASP A 110 -18.24 -9.32 5.30
N ALA A 111 -16.91 -9.12 5.17
CA ALA A 111 -16.36 -7.77 5.04
C ALA A 111 -16.57 -7.17 3.65
N PHE A 112 -16.42 -7.97 2.60
CA PHE A 112 -16.54 -7.54 1.21
C PHE A 112 -17.48 -8.45 0.43
N PRO A 113 -18.25 -7.91 -0.54
CA PRO A 113 -19.00 -8.71 -1.51
C PRO A 113 -18.07 -9.69 -2.25
N GLU A 114 -18.63 -10.77 -2.77
CA GLU A 114 -17.84 -11.85 -3.40
C GLU A 114 -16.93 -11.35 -4.52
N HIS A 115 -17.42 -10.48 -5.39
CA HIS A 115 -16.62 -9.91 -6.47
C HIS A 115 -15.46 -9.05 -5.96
N GLU A 116 -15.64 -8.27 -4.87
CA GLU A 116 -14.57 -7.47 -4.28
C GLU A 116 -13.52 -8.35 -3.57
N ARG A 117 -13.93 -9.49 -3.02
CA ARG A 117 -12.96 -10.48 -2.47
C ARG A 117 -12.02 -11.05 -3.52
N LEU A 118 -12.45 -11.10 -4.79
CA LEU A 118 -11.55 -11.50 -5.89
C LEU A 118 -10.39 -10.53 -6.09
N LEU A 119 -10.60 -9.21 -5.84
CA LEU A 119 -9.52 -8.23 -5.87
C LEU A 119 -8.50 -8.46 -4.76
N ILE A 120 -8.96 -8.79 -3.56
CA ILE A 120 -8.09 -9.13 -2.44
C ILE A 120 -7.27 -10.38 -2.77
N ARG A 121 -7.93 -11.43 -3.30
CA ARG A 121 -7.24 -12.65 -3.73
C ARG A 121 -6.25 -12.40 -4.86
N LEU A 122 -6.57 -11.50 -5.81
CA LEU A 122 -5.65 -11.09 -6.86
C LEU A 122 -4.37 -10.49 -6.27
N VAL A 123 -4.52 -9.54 -5.36
CA VAL A 123 -3.37 -8.90 -4.69
C VAL A 123 -2.56 -9.92 -3.90
N ASP A 124 -3.22 -10.81 -3.14
CA ASP A 124 -2.54 -11.84 -2.37
C ASP A 124 -1.74 -12.80 -3.27
N ALA A 125 -2.32 -13.27 -4.37
CA ALA A 125 -1.65 -14.13 -5.32
C ALA A 125 -0.43 -13.44 -5.99
N LEU A 126 -0.57 -12.17 -6.37
CA LEU A 126 0.52 -11.37 -6.94
C LEU A 126 1.62 -11.11 -5.90
N HIS A 127 1.26 -10.83 -4.66
CA HIS A 127 2.21 -10.59 -3.59
C HIS A 127 3.02 -11.85 -3.24
N ASP A 128 2.34 -12.99 -3.09
CA ASP A 128 2.96 -14.23 -2.61
C ASP A 128 3.71 -15.00 -3.70
N GLN A 129 3.21 -14.94 -4.94
CA GLN A 129 3.67 -15.84 -6.00
C GLN A 129 4.08 -15.11 -7.28
N ALA A 130 3.84 -13.79 -7.39
CA ALA A 130 4.02 -12.99 -8.61
C ALA A 130 3.24 -13.53 -9.82
N ARG A 131 2.16 -14.27 -9.59
CA ARG A 131 1.31 -14.89 -10.64
C ARG A 131 -0.11 -15.14 -10.14
N VAL A 132 -1.01 -15.36 -11.07
CA VAL A 132 -2.42 -15.72 -10.82
C VAL A 132 -2.66 -17.09 -11.43
N ASP A 133 -3.29 -18.01 -10.69
CA ASP A 133 -3.67 -19.30 -11.22
C ASP A 133 -4.90 -19.23 -12.15
N ASP A 134 -5.12 -20.28 -12.95
CA ASP A 134 -6.19 -20.31 -13.94
C ASP A 134 -7.59 -20.21 -13.32
N ALA A 135 -7.80 -20.74 -12.13
CA ALA A 135 -9.08 -20.72 -11.45
C ALA A 135 -9.45 -19.30 -11.00
N LEU A 136 -8.50 -18.60 -10.36
CA LEU A 136 -8.67 -17.20 -9.97
C LEU A 136 -8.80 -16.31 -11.21
N TRP A 137 -8.00 -16.57 -12.26
CA TRP A 137 -8.09 -15.83 -13.53
C TRP A 137 -9.48 -15.96 -14.16
N ALA A 138 -10.02 -17.17 -14.23
CA ALA A 138 -11.36 -17.42 -14.75
C ALA A 138 -12.44 -16.69 -13.94
N ALA A 139 -12.34 -16.69 -12.60
CA ALA A 139 -13.27 -15.97 -11.73
C ALA A 139 -13.20 -14.45 -11.93
N LEU A 140 -12.00 -13.89 -12.04
CA LEU A 140 -11.79 -12.45 -12.30
C LEU A 140 -12.42 -12.02 -13.63
N ARG A 141 -12.28 -12.82 -14.68
CA ARG A 141 -12.83 -12.52 -16.02
C ARG A 141 -14.36 -12.48 -16.08
N VAL A 142 -15.05 -12.98 -15.08
CA VAL A 142 -16.51 -12.83 -14.98
C VAL A 142 -16.89 -11.37 -14.69
N HIS A 143 -16.05 -10.64 -14.00
CA HIS A 143 -16.37 -9.30 -13.50
C HIS A 143 -15.59 -8.17 -14.18
N TRP A 144 -14.39 -8.45 -14.71
CA TRP A 144 -13.52 -7.43 -15.31
C TRP A 144 -13.09 -7.80 -16.71
N THR A 145 -13.06 -6.80 -17.58
CA THR A 145 -12.52 -6.89 -18.94
C THR A 145 -10.99 -7.02 -18.91
N GLU A 146 -10.39 -7.45 -20.01
CA GLU A 146 -8.94 -7.57 -20.14
C GLU A 146 -8.20 -6.24 -19.88
N PRO A 147 -8.64 -5.07 -20.40
CA PRO A 147 -8.02 -3.79 -20.03
C PRO A 147 -8.07 -3.50 -18.51
N GLN A 148 -9.20 -3.79 -17.85
CA GLN A 148 -9.33 -3.61 -16.40
C GLN A 148 -8.41 -4.55 -15.61
N LEU A 149 -8.28 -5.80 -16.03
CA LEU A 149 -7.37 -6.75 -15.40
C LEU A 149 -5.90 -6.32 -15.54
N ILE A 150 -5.52 -5.79 -16.70
CA ILE A 150 -4.18 -5.21 -16.91
C ILE A 150 -3.96 -4.04 -15.94
N GLU A 151 -4.94 -3.15 -15.81
CA GLU A 151 -4.85 -1.99 -14.92
C GLU A 151 -4.74 -2.41 -13.44
N LEU A 152 -5.55 -3.38 -12.99
CA LEU A 152 -5.50 -3.92 -11.62
C LEU A 152 -4.14 -4.55 -11.28
N ILE A 153 -3.57 -5.33 -12.20
CA ILE A 153 -2.25 -5.96 -12.03
C ILE A 153 -1.14 -4.90 -11.99
N ALA A 154 -1.18 -3.94 -12.92
CA ALA A 154 -0.21 -2.86 -12.97
C ALA A 154 -0.26 -1.99 -11.71
N LEU A 155 -1.47 -1.70 -11.22
CA LEU A 155 -1.71 -0.95 -9.99
C LEU A 155 -1.11 -1.66 -8.77
N ALA A 156 -1.36 -2.96 -8.60
CA ALA A 156 -0.75 -3.74 -7.53
C ALA A 156 0.79 -3.68 -7.59
N GLY A 157 1.38 -3.84 -8.77
CA GLY A 157 2.83 -3.71 -8.98
C GLY A 157 3.37 -2.32 -8.64
N PHE A 158 2.64 -1.29 -9.02
CA PHE A 158 3.01 0.10 -8.70
C PHE A 158 3.02 0.35 -7.20
N TYR A 159 2.02 -0.12 -6.47
CA TYR A 159 1.96 0.07 -5.01
C TYR A 159 2.93 -0.84 -4.23
N HIS A 160 3.42 -1.94 -4.81
CA HIS A 160 4.61 -2.62 -4.31
C HIS A 160 5.85 -1.73 -4.39
N LEU A 161 6.06 -1.04 -5.54
CA LEU A 161 7.17 -0.09 -5.69
C LEU A 161 7.09 1.02 -4.63
N ILE A 162 5.92 1.63 -4.45
CA ILE A 162 5.73 2.68 -3.44
C ILE A 162 5.99 2.15 -2.03
N SER A 163 5.47 0.97 -1.71
CA SER A 163 5.68 0.31 -0.41
C SER A 163 7.16 0.01 -0.15
N PHE A 164 7.92 -0.41 -1.17
CA PHE A 164 9.37 -0.60 -1.03
C PHE A 164 10.07 0.70 -0.70
N VAL A 165 9.70 1.81 -1.34
CA VAL A 165 10.28 3.13 -1.08
C VAL A 165 9.98 3.58 0.35
N THR A 166 8.72 3.55 0.77
CA THR A 166 8.30 4.02 2.10
C THR A 166 8.95 3.20 3.22
N ASN A 167 8.96 1.87 3.08
CA ASN A 167 9.52 0.96 4.09
C ASN A 167 11.05 1.02 4.11
N ALA A 168 11.71 0.92 2.94
CA ALA A 168 13.16 0.93 2.86
C ALA A 168 13.76 2.25 3.36
N LEU A 169 13.11 3.37 3.09
CA LEU A 169 13.56 4.70 3.52
C LEU A 169 13.06 5.09 4.91
N ARG A 170 12.19 4.27 5.52
CA ARG A 170 11.58 4.53 6.85
C ARG A 170 10.91 5.90 6.89
N ILE A 171 10.11 6.19 5.88
CA ILE A 171 9.40 7.46 5.82
C ILE A 171 8.39 7.51 6.98
N PRO A 172 8.44 8.53 7.85
CA PRO A 172 7.52 8.63 8.97
C PRO A 172 6.10 8.87 8.47
N PRO A 173 5.08 8.20 9.05
CA PRO A 173 3.68 8.41 8.66
C PRO A 173 3.26 9.86 8.77
N GLU A 174 2.40 10.29 7.84
CA GLU A 174 1.81 11.62 7.87
C GLU A 174 0.95 11.80 9.15
N PRO A 175 0.89 13.00 9.72
CA PRO A 175 0.14 13.24 10.97
C PRO A 175 -1.33 12.86 10.89
N TYR A 176 -1.94 12.97 9.71
CA TYR A 176 -3.35 12.65 9.44
C TYR A 176 -3.54 11.23 8.90
N GLY A 177 -2.46 10.51 8.58
CA GLY A 177 -2.54 9.14 8.07
C GLY A 177 -3.14 8.18 9.08
N ALA A 178 -4.01 7.30 8.60
CA ALA A 178 -4.56 6.23 9.43
C ALA A 178 -3.45 5.29 9.90
N ARG A 179 -3.69 4.58 10.99
CA ARG A 179 -2.78 3.57 11.53
C ARG A 179 -3.35 2.18 11.29
N PHE A 180 -2.47 1.21 11.09
CA PHE A 180 -2.92 -0.17 11.03
C PHE A 180 -3.76 -0.52 12.26
N PRO A 181 -4.86 -1.28 12.09
CA PRO A 181 -5.64 -1.77 13.20
C PRO A 181 -4.72 -2.52 14.17
N ARG A 182 -4.80 -2.17 15.46
CA ARG A 182 -4.10 -2.95 16.48
C ARG A 182 -4.73 -4.32 16.52
N THR A 183 -3.99 -5.36 16.20
CA THR A 183 -4.41 -6.72 16.54
C THR A 183 -4.44 -6.79 18.06
N ASN A 184 -5.64 -6.83 18.65
CA ASN A 184 -5.78 -7.22 20.03
C ASN A 184 -5.37 -8.70 20.11
N GLY A 185 -4.06 -8.94 20.21
CA GLY A 185 -3.56 -10.22 20.66
C GLY A 185 -4.12 -10.48 22.06
N PRO A 186 -4.39 -11.74 22.46
CA PRO A 186 -4.82 -12.03 23.82
C PRO A 186 -3.83 -11.40 24.78
N ALA A 187 -4.35 -10.57 25.69
CA ALA A 187 -3.59 -10.02 26.79
C ALA A 187 -3.07 -11.18 27.62
N GLY A 188 -1.78 -11.29 27.76
CA GLY A 188 -1.25 -12.12 28.83
C GLY A 188 -0.17 -13.10 28.42
N GLY A 189 0.87 -13.08 29.17
CA GLY A 189 1.84 -14.13 29.29
C GLY A 189 3.21 -13.72 28.76
N GLY A 190 3.91 -12.89 29.55
CA GLY A 190 5.36 -12.97 29.53
C GLY A 190 5.74 -14.37 29.91
N ASP A 191 6.65 -14.95 29.11
CA ASP A 191 7.76 -15.70 29.69
C ASP A 191 8.66 -16.22 28.56
N GLY A 192 9.88 -15.80 28.62
CA GLY A 192 11.09 -16.58 28.43
C GLY A 192 11.18 -17.47 27.18
N CYS A 193 11.56 -16.92 26.04
CA CYS A 193 12.22 -17.74 25.02
C CYS A 193 13.71 -17.86 25.39
N SER A 194 14.03 -18.85 26.22
CA SER A 194 15.40 -19.33 26.46
C SER A 194 15.91 -19.97 25.16
N ARG A 195 16.94 -19.39 24.55
CA ARG A 195 17.71 -20.03 23.47
C ARG A 195 18.29 -21.34 24.00
N PRO A 196 18.16 -22.46 23.28
CA PRO A 196 18.95 -23.63 23.60
C PRO A 196 20.43 -23.38 23.29
N ALA A 197 21.28 -23.68 24.24
CA ALA A 197 22.74 -23.65 24.11
C ALA A 197 23.20 -24.65 23.06
N SER A 198 24.11 -24.23 22.20
CA SER A 198 24.84 -25.11 21.27
C SER A 198 25.72 -26.07 22.03
N PRO A 199 25.79 -27.34 21.63
CA PRO A 199 26.74 -28.27 22.25
C PRO A 199 28.17 -27.96 21.77
N SER A 200 29.07 -27.80 22.71
CA SER A 200 30.49 -27.69 22.51
C SER A 200 31.03 -29.01 21.94
N ALA A 201 31.68 -28.95 20.79
CA ALA A 201 32.54 -30.04 20.31
C ALA A 201 33.81 -30.08 21.17
N GLY A 202 33.96 -31.16 21.93
CA GLY A 202 35.19 -31.53 22.57
C GLY A 202 35.67 -32.86 22.00
N GLY A 203 36.95 -32.97 21.76
CA GLY A 203 37.65 -34.19 21.42
C GLY A 203 38.40 -34.12 20.10
#